data_9a7a0f2de9af6663b76483106ebfafcb
#
_entry.id   9a7a0f2de9af6663b76483106ebfafcb
#
_cell.length_a   1.000
_cell.length_b   1.000
_cell.length_c   1.000
_cell.angle_alpha   90.00
_cell.angle_beta   90.00
_cell.angle_gamma   90.00
#
_symmetry.space_group_name_H-M   'P 1'
#
loop_
_entity.id
_entity.type
_entity.pdbx_description
1 polymer ?
#
loop_
_entity_poly.entity_id
_entity_poly.type
_entity_poly.pdbx_seq_one_letter_code
_entity_poly.pdbx_strand_id
1 'polypeptide(L)'
;MVEEIKNFKIETAHNHINLYQQCGRLELLSNDNELQSLIDLEKPHKLGLRNLEHLMSVLLFIPRPDRILMLGTAAGSLLHFLRHYYPQSEITAVDIDVELVEKMLQIEVLPPVGNGLTYVYDDAAHFISASTQCYDLVLVDVFSGAQSPAWLLEKSCTNGLYQILGEHGAVAFNLLIDSEHKFKLFYRDLRLVFQRQTLCLPVKGLENTIAFGIRHPLTARDMAWYMDHAMEMSEQLEIDFLQILSVIYNTNPVGAGVI
;
A
#
# COMPACT_ATOMS: atom_id res chain seq x y z
N MET A 1 -6.79 29.34 5.25
CA MET A 1 -6.74 29.54 3.78
C MET A 1 -5.52 28.75 3.33
N VAL A 2 -5.74 27.60 2.72
CA VAL A 2 -4.66 26.84 2.08
C VAL A 2 -4.22 27.69 0.89
N GLU A 3 -2.96 28.12 0.85
CA GLU A 3 -2.42 28.77 -0.35
C GLU A 3 -2.64 27.85 -1.53
N GLU A 4 -3.19 28.41 -2.63
CA GLU A 4 -3.32 27.66 -3.90
C GLU A 4 -1.95 27.14 -4.31
N ILE A 5 -1.74 25.84 -4.18
CA ILE A 5 -0.51 25.17 -4.65
C ILE A 5 -0.57 25.19 -6.18
N LYS A 6 -0.05 26.23 -6.80
CA LYS A 6 0.08 26.32 -8.26
C LYS A 6 1.46 25.79 -8.63
N ASN A 7 1.51 24.63 -9.28
CA ASN A 7 2.72 24.05 -9.90
C ASN A 7 4.00 24.19 -9.08
N PHE A 8 4.26 23.20 -8.25
CA PHE A 8 5.42 23.20 -7.36
C PHE A 8 6.38 22.07 -7.75
N LYS A 9 7.66 22.39 -7.93
CA LYS A 9 8.70 21.39 -8.17
C LYS A 9 9.45 21.12 -6.88
N ILE A 10 9.63 19.84 -6.58
CA ILE A 10 10.43 19.37 -5.45
C ILE A 10 11.55 18.50 -6.03
N GLU A 11 12.79 18.91 -5.80
CA GLU A 11 13.97 18.15 -6.16
C GLU A 11 14.68 17.74 -4.86
N THR A 12 14.82 16.43 -4.67
CA THR A 12 15.52 15.86 -3.51
C THR A 12 16.63 14.93 -3.96
N ALA A 13 17.36 14.34 -3.03
CA ALA A 13 18.37 13.33 -3.35
C ALA A 13 17.77 12.04 -3.94
N HIS A 14 16.47 11.78 -3.70
CA HIS A 14 15.79 10.55 -4.08
C HIS A 14 14.75 10.73 -5.16
N ASN A 15 14.14 11.93 -5.26
CA ASN A 15 13.00 12.18 -6.14
C ASN A 15 13.08 13.53 -6.84
N HIS A 16 12.52 13.55 -8.04
CA HIS A 16 12.16 14.78 -8.74
C HIS A 16 10.66 14.75 -8.98
N ILE A 17 9.94 15.60 -8.28
CA ILE A 17 8.50 15.59 -8.21
C ILE A 17 7.92 16.89 -8.74
N ASN A 18 6.88 16.78 -9.52
CA ASN A 18 6.04 17.90 -9.91
C ASN A 18 4.68 17.78 -9.21
N LEU A 19 4.30 18.79 -8.46
CA LEU A 19 2.99 18.92 -7.84
C LEU A 19 2.12 19.86 -8.68
N TYR A 20 0.95 19.39 -9.06
CA TYR A 20 -0.04 20.18 -9.79
C TYR A 20 -1.34 20.21 -8.99
N GLN A 21 -1.87 21.41 -8.78
CA GLN A 21 -3.21 21.57 -8.24
C GLN A 21 -4.14 22.09 -9.32
N GLN A 22 -5.18 21.32 -9.62
CA GLN A 22 -6.19 21.71 -10.58
C GLN A 22 -7.57 21.20 -10.16
N CYS A 23 -8.58 22.07 -10.22
CA CYS A 23 -9.99 21.71 -9.96
C CYS A 23 -10.21 20.97 -8.62
N GLY A 24 -9.58 21.42 -7.54
CA GLY A 24 -9.72 20.80 -6.22
C GLY A 24 -8.97 19.48 -6.04
N ARG A 25 -8.12 19.09 -7.02
CA ARG A 25 -7.27 17.89 -6.96
C ARG A 25 -5.82 18.28 -6.95
N LEU A 26 -5.04 17.47 -6.23
CA LEU A 26 -3.59 17.53 -6.20
C LEU A 26 -3.03 16.28 -6.88
N GLU A 27 -2.21 16.48 -7.90
CA GLU A 27 -1.49 15.44 -8.62
C GLU A 27 -0.01 15.53 -8.29
N LEU A 28 0.58 14.41 -7.92
CA LEU A 28 2.01 14.25 -7.74
C LEU A 28 2.54 13.39 -8.89
N LEU A 29 3.39 14.00 -9.71
CA LEU A 29 4.01 13.33 -10.86
C LEU A 29 5.52 13.21 -10.67
N SER A 30 6.06 12.06 -11.05
CA SER A 30 7.51 11.89 -11.20
C SER A 30 8.05 12.71 -12.39
N ASN A 31 9.38 12.78 -12.53
CA ASN A 31 10.02 13.43 -13.68
C ASN A 31 9.57 12.88 -15.04
N ASP A 32 9.27 11.60 -15.10
CA ASP A 32 8.82 10.93 -16.32
C ASP A 32 7.32 11.14 -16.56
N ASN A 33 6.69 12.09 -15.84
CA ASN A 33 5.26 12.38 -15.84
C ASN A 33 4.37 11.19 -15.43
N GLU A 34 4.91 10.27 -14.65
CA GLU A 34 4.11 9.18 -14.07
C GLU A 34 3.35 9.68 -12.84
N LEU A 35 2.04 9.44 -12.81
CA LEU A 35 1.18 9.83 -11.71
C LEU A 35 1.41 8.90 -10.51
N GLN A 36 2.03 9.44 -9.46
CA GLN A 36 2.35 8.72 -8.22
C GLN A 36 1.29 8.89 -7.13
N SER A 37 0.62 10.05 -7.11
CA SER A 37 -0.48 10.29 -6.18
C SER A 37 -1.52 11.21 -6.78
N LEU A 38 -2.77 10.97 -6.42
CA LEU A 38 -3.92 11.81 -6.75
C LEU A 38 -4.76 11.98 -5.49
N ILE A 39 -4.90 13.21 -5.03
CA ILE A 39 -5.64 13.57 -3.82
C ILE A 39 -6.76 14.53 -4.18
N ASP A 40 -7.98 14.22 -3.79
CA ASP A 40 -9.09 15.15 -3.76
C ASP A 40 -8.97 16.01 -2.49
N LEU A 41 -8.77 17.32 -2.65
CA LEU A 41 -8.52 18.23 -1.51
C LEU A 41 -9.76 18.44 -0.63
N GLU A 42 -10.96 18.18 -1.15
CA GLU A 42 -12.20 18.22 -0.34
C GLU A 42 -12.43 16.90 0.40
N LYS A 43 -11.96 15.79 -0.19
CA LYS A 43 -12.12 14.43 0.36
C LYS A 43 -10.81 13.64 0.27
N PRO A 44 -9.76 14.06 1.01
CA PRO A 44 -8.42 13.48 0.88
C PRO A 44 -8.34 11.99 1.26
N HIS A 45 -9.35 11.48 1.98
CA HIS A 45 -9.50 10.08 2.33
C HIS A 45 -9.99 9.20 1.17
N LYS A 46 -10.51 9.78 0.08
CA LYS A 46 -10.88 9.01 -1.11
C LYS A 46 -9.65 8.68 -1.93
N LEU A 47 -9.48 7.40 -2.22
CA LEU A 47 -8.38 6.94 -3.07
C LEU A 47 -8.66 7.33 -4.52
N GLY A 48 -7.75 8.11 -5.12
CA GLY A 48 -7.86 8.54 -6.52
C GLY A 48 -7.24 7.56 -7.52
N LEU A 49 -6.44 6.61 -7.05
CA LEU A 49 -5.70 5.66 -7.87
C LEU A 49 -6.20 4.23 -7.65
N ARG A 50 -6.49 3.54 -8.74
CA ARG A 50 -7.01 2.17 -8.72
C ARG A 50 -6.06 1.16 -8.07
N ASN A 51 -4.75 1.30 -8.26
CA ASN A 51 -3.75 0.44 -7.62
C ASN A 51 -3.80 0.55 -6.09
N LEU A 52 -4.08 1.73 -5.53
CA LEU A 52 -4.24 1.92 -4.10
C LEU A 52 -5.54 1.31 -3.56
N GLU A 53 -6.66 1.42 -4.31
CA GLU A 53 -7.90 0.70 -3.96
C GLU A 53 -7.67 -0.81 -3.93
N HIS A 54 -6.93 -1.35 -4.93
CA HIS A 54 -6.58 -2.77 -4.98
C HIS A 54 -5.63 -3.15 -3.84
N LEU A 55 -4.67 -2.29 -3.47
CA LEU A 55 -3.78 -2.52 -2.33
C LEU A 55 -4.57 -2.63 -1.03
N MET A 56 -5.54 -1.72 -0.83
CA MET A 56 -6.41 -1.73 0.35
C MET A 56 -7.37 -2.93 0.41
N SER A 57 -7.49 -3.72 -0.66
CA SER A 57 -8.30 -4.94 -0.60
C SER A 57 -7.73 -6.03 0.32
N VAL A 58 -6.50 -5.86 0.83
CA VAL A 58 -5.97 -6.66 1.94
C VAL A 58 -6.87 -6.58 3.19
N LEU A 59 -7.63 -5.51 3.36
CA LEU A 59 -8.59 -5.34 4.46
C LEU A 59 -9.74 -6.37 4.44
N LEU A 60 -10.02 -7.02 3.32
CA LEU A 60 -10.90 -8.19 3.26
C LEU A 60 -10.41 -9.32 4.17
N PHE A 61 -9.12 -9.39 4.44
CA PHE A 61 -8.47 -10.43 5.24
C PHE A 61 -8.08 -9.92 6.64
N ILE A 62 -7.82 -8.61 6.79
CA ILE A 62 -7.46 -7.93 8.05
C ILE A 62 -8.36 -6.70 8.23
N PRO A 63 -9.64 -6.88 8.59
CA PRO A 63 -10.59 -5.77 8.56
C PRO A 63 -10.38 -4.71 9.65
N ARG A 64 -9.64 -5.01 10.69
CA ARG A 64 -9.39 -4.10 11.83
C ARG A 64 -7.96 -4.20 12.30
N PRO A 65 -6.99 -3.67 11.53
CA PRO A 65 -5.59 -3.63 11.96
C PRO A 65 -5.39 -2.57 13.04
N ASP A 66 -4.83 -2.95 14.20
CA ASP A 66 -4.50 -2.01 15.27
C ASP A 66 -3.15 -1.33 15.01
N ARG A 67 -2.18 -2.07 14.44
CA ARG A 67 -0.84 -1.57 14.09
C ARG A 67 -0.56 -1.75 12.61
N ILE A 68 -0.33 -0.62 11.94
CA ILE A 68 -0.12 -0.55 10.49
C ILE A 68 1.28 0.00 10.22
N LEU A 69 2.05 -0.71 9.41
CA LEU A 69 3.28 -0.21 8.81
C LEU A 69 3.03 0.16 7.37
N MET A 70 3.37 1.37 6.99
CA MET A 70 3.37 1.84 5.61
C MET A 70 4.80 2.12 5.17
N LEU A 71 5.24 1.46 4.12
CA LEU A 71 6.54 1.65 3.47
C LEU A 71 6.33 2.42 2.18
N GLY A 72 6.88 3.65 2.12
CA GLY A 72 6.61 4.65 1.09
C GLY A 72 5.39 5.50 1.43
N THR A 73 5.52 6.82 1.36
CA THR A 73 4.44 7.76 1.74
C THR A 73 3.91 8.57 0.56
N ALA A 74 4.76 8.89 -0.41
CA ALA A 74 4.45 9.78 -1.52
C ALA A 74 3.72 11.05 -1.06
N ALA A 75 2.53 11.37 -1.62
CA ALA A 75 1.71 12.49 -1.16
C ALA A 75 0.68 12.10 -0.07
N GLY A 76 0.71 10.86 0.45
CA GLY A 76 -0.07 10.46 1.60
C GLY A 76 -1.51 10.02 1.34
N SER A 77 -1.88 9.68 0.11
CA SER A 77 -3.25 9.20 -0.21
C SER A 77 -3.69 8.07 0.71
N LEU A 78 -2.82 7.05 0.92
CA LEU A 78 -3.11 5.95 1.85
C LEU A 78 -3.15 6.40 3.31
N LEU A 79 -2.32 7.37 3.72
CA LEU A 79 -2.32 7.89 5.08
C LEU A 79 -3.63 8.64 5.40
N HIS A 80 -4.14 9.44 4.46
CA HIS A 80 -5.44 10.10 4.60
C HIS A 80 -6.57 9.08 4.71
N PHE A 81 -6.56 8.04 3.87
CA PHE A 81 -7.53 6.95 3.93
C PHE A 81 -7.49 6.26 5.29
N LEU A 82 -6.32 5.81 5.72
CA LEU A 82 -6.15 5.08 6.98
C LEU A 82 -6.54 5.95 8.19
N ARG A 83 -6.14 7.21 8.22
CA ARG A 83 -6.50 8.12 9.32
C ARG A 83 -8.01 8.39 9.42
N HIS A 84 -8.71 8.41 8.28
CA HIS A 84 -10.14 8.64 8.24
C HIS A 84 -10.94 7.41 8.70
N TYR A 85 -10.63 6.24 8.14
CA TYR A 85 -11.41 5.03 8.39
C TYR A 85 -10.91 4.21 9.58
N TYR A 86 -9.65 4.37 9.96
CA TYR A 86 -8.99 3.66 11.07
C TYR A 86 -8.36 4.64 12.07
N PRO A 87 -9.14 5.56 12.67
CA PRO A 87 -8.60 6.63 13.51
C PRO A 87 -7.95 6.13 14.82
N GLN A 88 -8.23 4.89 15.22
CA GLN A 88 -7.66 4.28 16.42
C GLN A 88 -6.38 3.49 16.17
N SER A 89 -6.06 3.20 14.89
CA SER A 89 -4.86 2.44 14.55
C SER A 89 -3.60 3.26 14.75
N GLU A 90 -2.55 2.59 15.23
CA GLU A 90 -1.18 3.12 15.26
C GLU A 90 -0.53 2.90 13.90
N ILE A 91 -0.15 3.98 13.23
CA ILE A 91 0.43 3.97 11.89
C ILE A 91 1.88 4.43 11.97
N THR A 92 2.80 3.56 11.53
CA THR A 92 4.19 3.91 11.28
C THR A 92 4.39 4.07 9.79
N ALA A 93 4.71 5.27 9.34
CA ALA A 93 4.96 5.59 7.93
C ALA A 93 6.47 5.78 7.73
N VAL A 94 7.08 4.91 6.94
CA VAL A 94 8.53 4.91 6.65
C VAL A 94 8.77 5.43 5.25
N ASP A 95 9.63 6.42 5.13
CA ASP A 95 10.07 6.94 3.83
C ASP A 95 11.54 7.32 3.89
N ILE A 96 12.26 7.05 2.81
CA ILE A 96 13.68 7.40 2.69
C ILE A 96 13.87 8.88 2.36
N ASP A 97 12.87 9.52 1.76
CA ASP A 97 12.96 10.89 1.27
C ASP A 97 12.47 11.91 2.32
N VAL A 98 13.35 12.21 3.27
CA VAL A 98 13.09 13.17 4.37
C VAL A 98 12.63 14.52 3.82
N GLU A 99 13.32 15.03 2.79
CA GLU A 99 13.07 16.36 2.22
C GLU A 99 11.66 16.43 1.60
N LEU A 100 11.25 15.37 0.91
CA LEU A 100 9.91 15.25 0.34
C LEU A 100 8.85 15.23 1.44
N VAL A 101 9.01 14.35 2.44
CA VAL A 101 8.04 14.21 3.53
C VAL A 101 7.90 15.51 4.33
N GLU A 102 9.02 16.15 4.70
CA GLU A 102 8.98 17.42 5.43
C GLU A 102 8.31 18.52 4.61
N LYS A 103 8.59 18.57 3.30
CA LYS A 103 7.95 19.54 2.42
C LYS A 103 6.45 19.31 2.31
N MET A 104 6.01 18.06 2.16
CA MET A 104 4.60 17.70 2.10
C MET A 104 3.88 17.99 3.42
N LEU A 105 4.54 17.81 4.56
CA LEU A 105 4.01 18.21 5.88
C LEU A 105 3.90 19.73 5.99
N GLN A 106 4.91 20.47 5.54
CA GLN A 106 4.93 21.93 5.59
C GLN A 106 3.80 22.57 4.79
N ILE A 107 3.45 21.99 3.63
CA ILE A 107 2.35 22.47 2.78
C ILE A 107 1.01 21.80 3.10
N GLU A 108 0.92 21.08 4.21
CA GLU A 108 -0.29 20.41 4.71
C GLU A 108 -0.91 19.39 3.75
N VAL A 109 -0.10 18.79 2.88
CA VAL A 109 -0.53 17.69 1.98
C VAL A 109 -0.50 16.36 2.70
N LEU A 110 0.53 16.09 3.52
CA LEU A 110 0.55 14.92 4.40
C LEU A 110 -0.24 15.16 5.69
N PRO A 111 -0.91 14.14 6.26
CA PRO A 111 -1.52 14.25 7.58
C PRO A 111 -0.45 14.60 8.64
N PRO A 112 -0.78 15.47 9.62
CA PRO A 112 0.19 15.85 10.65
C PRO A 112 0.57 14.67 11.55
N VAL A 113 1.80 14.72 12.10
CA VAL A 113 2.26 13.80 13.15
C VAL A 113 1.33 13.85 14.36
N GLY A 114 1.10 12.72 14.98
CA GLY A 114 0.26 12.59 16.16
C GLY A 114 -1.02 11.79 15.91
N ASN A 115 -1.85 11.66 16.93
CA ASN A 115 -3.08 10.85 16.87
C ASN A 115 -2.84 9.42 16.35
N GLY A 116 -1.72 8.78 16.75
CA GLY A 116 -1.36 7.44 16.29
C GLY A 116 -0.60 7.39 14.95
N LEU A 117 -0.23 8.53 14.33
CA LEU A 117 0.62 8.56 13.14
C LEU A 117 2.02 9.04 13.48
N THR A 118 3.02 8.25 13.08
CA THR A 118 4.46 8.55 13.23
C THR A 118 5.15 8.39 11.89
N TYR A 119 5.97 9.36 11.49
CA TYR A 119 6.87 9.26 10.35
C TYR A 119 8.26 8.82 10.82
N VAL A 120 8.85 7.89 10.09
CA VAL A 120 10.20 7.39 10.30
C VAL A 120 11.00 7.62 9.02
N TYR A 121 12.09 8.33 9.12
CA TYR A 121 12.98 8.65 8.00
C TYR A 121 14.07 7.59 7.91
N ASP A 122 13.84 6.55 7.11
CA ASP A 122 14.75 5.42 6.98
C ASP A 122 14.57 4.71 5.63
N ASP A 123 15.59 4.00 5.20
CA ASP A 123 15.47 3.02 4.12
C ASP A 123 14.56 1.87 4.55
N ALA A 124 13.55 1.55 3.74
CA ALA A 124 12.57 0.53 4.10
C ALA A 124 13.19 -0.86 4.31
N ALA A 125 14.24 -1.23 3.55
CA ALA A 125 14.94 -2.50 3.75
C ALA A 125 15.71 -2.52 5.08
N HIS A 126 16.33 -1.40 5.45
CA HIS A 126 16.98 -1.24 6.75
C HIS A 126 15.95 -1.32 7.88
N PHE A 127 14.85 -0.56 7.78
CA PHE A 127 13.78 -0.56 8.78
C PHE A 127 13.20 -1.96 9.02
N ILE A 128 12.89 -2.71 7.95
CA ILE A 128 12.38 -4.10 8.05
C ILE A 128 13.36 -4.98 8.82
N SER A 129 14.66 -4.86 8.53
CA SER A 129 15.68 -5.70 9.17
C SER A 129 15.95 -5.36 10.63
N ALA A 130 15.76 -4.10 11.03
CA ALA A 130 16.03 -3.56 12.36
C ALA A 130 14.80 -3.57 13.28
N SER A 131 13.60 -3.64 12.71
CA SER A 131 12.34 -3.54 13.47
C SER A 131 12.16 -4.72 14.44
N THR A 132 11.83 -4.38 15.67
CA THR A 132 11.42 -5.35 16.72
C THR A 132 9.92 -5.29 17.01
N GLN A 133 9.20 -4.38 16.36
CA GLN A 133 7.75 -4.25 16.51
C GLN A 133 7.03 -5.26 15.63
N CYS A 134 5.83 -5.67 16.07
CA CYS A 134 4.93 -6.48 15.27
C CYS A 134 3.78 -5.64 14.75
N TYR A 135 3.41 -5.85 13.48
CA TYR A 135 2.35 -5.15 12.79
C TYR A 135 1.24 -6.12 12.37
N ASP A 136 0.00 -5.64 12.38
CA ASP A 136 -1.13 -6.42 11.89
C ASP A 136 -1.24 -6.30 10.37
N LEU A 137 -0.87 -5.13 9.84
CA LEU A 137 -0.89 -4.83 8.41
C LEU A 137 0.40 -4.11 8.00
N VAL A 138 1.04 -4.62 6.94
CA VAL A 138 2.14 -3.94 6.26
C VAL A 138 1.72 -3.62 4.83
N LEU A 139 1.77 -2.34 4.47
CA LEU A 139 1.53 -1.84 3.13
C LEU A 139 2.86 -1.46 2.50
N VAL A 140 3.19 -2.06 1.36
CA VAL A 140 4.44 -1.83 0.64
C VAL A 140 4.14 -1.13 -0.66
N ASP A 141 4.43 0.17 -0.70
CA ASP A 141 4.20 1.07 -1.84
C ASP A 141 5.47 1.88 -2.16
N VAL A 142 6.57 1.15 -2.35
CA VAL A 142 7.90 1.73 -2.62
C VAL A 142 8.33 1.50 -4.05
N PHE A 143 8.86 2.55 -4.67
CA PHE A 143 9.34 2.52 -6.04
C PHE A 143 10.74 3.14 -6.15
N SER A 144 11.47 2.73 -7.17
CA SER A 144 12.74 3.33 -7.60
C SER A 144 12.60 3.68 -9.07
N GLY A 145 12.31 4.96 -9.36
CA GLY A 145 11.78 5.37 -10.65
C GLY A 145 10.42 4.70 -10.92
N ALA A 146 10.24 4.15 -12.12
CA ALA A 146 9.01 3.49 -12.55
C ALA A 146 8.90 2.00 -12.17
N GLN A 147 9.75 1.49 -11.28
CA GLN A 147 9.81 0.05 -10.98
C GLN A 147 9.88 -0.22 -9.49
N SER A 148 9.45 -1.40 -9.08
CA SER A 148 9.71 -1.90 -7.73
C SER A 148 11.21 -2.12 -7.54
N PRO A 149 11.82 -1.67 -6.42
CA PRO A 149 13.24 -1.80 -6.19
C PRO A 149 13.67 -3.27 -6.09
N ALA A 150 14.89 -3.58 -6.58
CA ALA A 150 15.37 -4.97 -6.65
C ALA A 150 15.38 -5.69 -5.30
N TRP A 151 15.76 -4.99 -4.22
CA TRP A 151 15.80 -5.56 -2.87
C TRP A 151 14.42 -6.04 -2.38
N LEU A 152 13.33 -5.39 -2.84
CA LEU A 152 11.96 -5.78 -2.48
C LEU A 152 11.61 -7.17 -3.00
N LEU A 153 12.19 -7.56 -4.14
CA LEU A 153 11.94 -8.85 -4.77
C LEU A 153 12.80 -9.99 -4.19
N GLU A 154 13.71 -9.68 -3.28
CA GLU A 154 14.57 -10.67 -2.65
C GLU A 154 13.82 -11.44 -1.55
N LYS A 155 14.16 -12.72 -1.41
CA LYS A 155 13.63 -13.58 -0.36
C LYS A 155 13.96 -13.08 1.05
N SER A 156 15.08 -12.40 1.22
CA SER A 156 15.49 -11.74 2.47
C SER A 156 14.46 -10.72 2.94
N CYS A 157 13.97 -9.87 2.03
CA CYS A 157 12.93 -8.89 2.32
C CYS A 157 11.61 -9.57 2.71
N THR A 158 11.16 -10.56 1.94
CA THR A 158 9.94 -11.32 2.24
C THR A 158 10.03 -12.00 3.62
N ASN A 159 11.18 -12.57 3.99
CA ASN A 159 11.40 -13.15 5.32
C ASN A 159 11.36 -12.07 6.41
N GLY A 160 12.00 -10.92 6.21
CA GLY A 160 11.97 -9.81 7.15
C GLY A 160 10.55 -9.32 7.41
N LEU A 161 9.77 -9.12 6.35
CA LEU A 161 8.36 -8.75 6.45
C LEU A 161 7.53 -9.78 7.22
N TYR A 162 7.76 -11.07 6.96
CA TYR A 162 7.11 -12.14 7.71
C TYR A 162 7.42 -12.09 9.21
N GLN A 163 8.66 -11.75 9.60
CA GLN A 163 9.07 -11.69 11.01
C GLN A 163 8.43 -10.54 11.78
N ILE A 164 8.21 -9.40 11.13
CA ILE A 164 7.58 -8.22 11.75
C ILE A 164 6.04 -8.23 11.68
N LEU A 165 5.43 -9.25 11.09
CA LEU A 165 3.98 -9.44 11.13
C LEU A 165 3.55 -10.17 12.41
N GLY A 166 2.42 -9.76 12.99
CA GLY A 166 1.72 -10.51 14.03
C GLY A 166 1.18 -11.86 13.53
N GLU A 167 0.72 -12.72 14.42
CA GLU A 167 0.23 -14.08 14.08
C GLU A 167 -0.92 -14.09 13.07
N HIS A 168 -1.73 -13.04 13.05
CA HIS A 168 -2.86 -12.88 12.13
C HIS A 168 -2.61 -11.77 11.12
N GLY A 169 -1.37 -11.28 11.01
CA GLY A 169 -1.03 -10.16 10.16
C GLY A 169 -0.99 -10.50 8.67
N ALA A 170 -1.01 -9.45 7.86
CA ALA A 170 -0.85 -9.54 6.42
C ALA A 170 0.06 -8.44 5.87
N VAL A 171 0.71 -8.74 4.74
CA VAL A 171 1.42 -7.77 3.93
C VAL A 171 0.77 -7.66 2.57
N ALA A 172 0.66 -6.43 2.06
CA ALA A 172 0.22 -6.13 0.71
C ALA A 172 1.31 -5.34 -0.02
N PHE A 173 1.67 -5.80 -1.21
CA PHE A 173 2.67 -5.20 -2.08
C PHE A 173 2.00 -4.57 -3.29
N ASN A 174 2.30 -3.31 -3.57
CA ASN A 174 2.03 -2.70 -4.88
C ASN A 174 3.29 -2.86 -5.74
N LEU A 175 3.23 -3.75 -6.72
CA LEU A 175 4.38 -4.14 -7.52
C LEU A 175 4.28 -3.64 -8.95
N LEU A 176 5.38 -3.08 -9.45
CA LEU A 176 5.60 -2.78 -10.85
C LEU A 176 6.90 -3.47 -11.28
N ILE A 177 6.77 -4.59 -11.99
CA ILE A 177 7.90 -5.47 -12.34
C ILE A 177 7.94 -5.65 -13.86
N ASP A 178 9.06 -5.28 -14.47
CA ASP A 178 9.31 -5.30 -15.91
C ASP A 178 9.39 -6.69 -16.54
N SER A 179 9.47 -7.75 -15.73
CA SER A 179 9.74 -9.11 -16.17
C SER A 179 8.83 -10.12 -15.49
N GLU A 180 8.07 -10.86 -16.27
CA GLU A 180 7.28 -12.00 -15.80
C GLU A 180 8.13 -13.04 -15.05
N HIS A 181 9.38 -13.23 -15.48
CA HIS A 181 10.32 -14.13 -14.82
C HIS A 181 10.68 -13.65 -13.41
N LYS A 182 11.00 -12.36 -13.24
CA LYS A 182 11.28 -11.76 -11.92
C LYS A 182 10.06 -11.90 -11.01
N PHE A 183 8.86 -11.58 -11.53
CA PHE A 183 7.62 -11.74 -10.77
C PHE A 183 7.40 -13.20 -10.33
N LYS A 184 7.59 -14.17 -11.20
CA LYS A 184 7.46 -15.61 -10.86
C LYS A 184 8.41 -16.05 -9.75
N LEU A 185 9.66 -15.56 -9.78
CA LEU A 185 10.64 -15.85 -8.73
C LEU A 185 10.22 -15.23 -7.40
N PHE A 186 9.87 -13.95 -7.38
CA PHE A 186 9.36 -13.26 -6.20
C PHE A 186 8.14 -13.98 -5.63
N TYR A 187 7.13 -14.25 -6.47
CA TYR A 187 5.89 -14.85 -6.00
C TYR A 187 6.08 -16.29 -5.51
N ARG A 188 7.00 -17.06 -6.11
CA ARG A 188 7.42 -18.36 -5.58
C ARG A 188 7.98 -18.24 -4.17
N ASP A 189 8.87 -17.28 -3.94
CA ASP A 189 9.51 -17.08 -2.64
C ASP A 189 8.50 -16.55 -1.59
N LEU A 190 7.60 -15.66 -1.99
CA LEU A 190 6.47 -15.21 -1.18
C LEU A 190 5.60 -16.40 -0.74
N ARG A 191 5.23 -17.28 -1.68
CA ARG A 191 4.45 -18.49 -1.39
C ARG A 191 5.14 -19.45 -0.42
N LEU A 192 6.46 -19.59 -0.53
CA LEU A 192 7.24 -20.43 0.38
C LEU A 192 7.25 -19.85 1.80
N VAL A 193 7.50 -18.57 1.94
CA VAL A 193 7.58 -17.89 3.26
C VAL A 193 6.22 -17.86 3.95
N PHE A 194 5.15 -17.52 3.22
CA PHE A 194 3.79 -17.44 3.74
C PHE A 194 3.02 -18.78 3.67
N GLN A 195 3.71 -19.91 3.50
CA GLN A 195 3.11 -21.25 3.53
C GLN A 195 1.91 -21.39 2.57
N ARG A 196 2.00 -20.75 1.40
CA ARG A 196 0.97 -20.66 0.35
C ARG A 196 -0.24 -19.77 0.68
N GLN A 197 -0.29 -19.14 1.84
CA GLN A 197 -1.34 -18.15 2.17
C GLN A 197 -1.03 -16.83 1.43
N THR A 198 -1.14 -16.85 0.11
CA THR A 198 -0.78 -15.73 -0.77
C THR A 198 -1.79 -15.55 -1.87
N LEU A 199 -2.05 -14.32 -2.26
CA LEU A 199 -2.94 -13.95 -3.34
C LEU A 199 -2.20 -13.02 -4.32
N CYS A 200 -2.64 -13.02 -5.55
CA CYS A 200 -2.16 -12.16 -6.61
C CYS A 200 -3.37 -11.46 -7.27
N LEU A 201 -3.26 -10.15 -7.47
CA LEU A 201 -4.34 -9.32 -7.99
C LEU A 201 -3.78 -8.34 -9.03
N PRO A 202 -3.88 -8.62 -10.33
CA PRO A 202 -3.48 -7.68 -11.37
C PRO A 202 -4.45 -6.48 -11.40
N VAL A 203 -3.91 -5.29 -11.58
CA VAL A 203 -4.71 -4.06 -11.65
C VAL A 203 -5.10 -3.79 -13.10
N LYS A 204 -6.38 -3.95 -13.42
CA LYS A 204 -6.87 -3.77 -14.79
C LYS A 204 -6.56 -2.38 -15.35
N GLY A 205 -5.87 -2.33 -16.47
CA GLY A 205 -5.51 -1.08 -17.16
C GLY A 205 -4.24 -0.41 -16.63
N LEU A 206 -3.54 -1.04 -15.67
CA LEU A 206 -2.24 -0.64 -15.18
C LEU A 206 -1.27 -1.84 -15.27
N GLU A 207 0.02 -1.57 -15.20
CA GLU A 207 1.06 -2.60 -15.15
C GLU A 207 1.28 -3.13 -13.72
N ASN A 208 0.61 -2.52 -12.74
CA ASN A 208 0.70 -2.91 -11.34
C ASN A 208 0.08 -4.28 -11.09
N THR A 209 0.74 -5.05 -10.25
CA THR A 209 0.21 -6.27 -9.65
C THR A 209 0.26 -6.14 -8.14
N ILE A 210 -0.87 -6.34 -7.47
CA ILE A 210 -0.91 -6.42 -6.01
C ILE A 210 -0.66 -7.87 -5.62
N ALA A 211 0.24 -8.08 -4.66
CA ALA A 211 0.47 -9.40 -4.07
C ALA A 211 0.24 -9.34 -2.57
N PHE A 212 -0.35 -10.40 -2.01
CA PHE A 212 -0.61 -10.51 -0.58
C PHE A 212 0.12 -11.70 0.00
N GLY A 213 0.68 -11.52 1.20
CA GLY A 213 1.14 -12.59 2.07
C GLY A 213 0.38 -12.51 3.41
N ILE A 214 -0.31 -13.58 3.80
CA ILE A 214 -1.20 -13.61 4.96
C ILE A 214 -0.74 -14.68 5.92
N ARG A 215 -0.64 -14.37 7.23
CA ARG A 215 -0.13 -15.33 8.23
C ARG A 215 -1.19 -16.31 8.76
N HIS A 216 -2.47 -16.00 8.61
CA HIS A 216 -3.56 -16.90 9.00
C HIS A 216 -4.13 -17.67 7.80
N PRO A 217 -4.78 -18.82 8.01
CA PRO A 217 -5.39 -19.58 6.92
C PRO A 217 -6.51 -18.81 6.22
N LEU A 218 -6.39 -18.63 4.90
CA LEU A 218 -7.43 -18.00 4.05
C LEU A 218 -8.71 -18.85 4.01
N THR A 219 -8.59 -20.17 4.16
CA THR A 219 -9.72 -21.11 4.17
C THR A 219 -10.56 -21.06 5.45
N ALA A 220 -10.23 -20.20 6.42
CA ALA A 220 -11.00 -20.05 7.65
C ALA A 220 -12.42 -19.49 7.43
N ARG A 221 -12.69 -18.93 6.27
CA ARG A 221 -14.01 -18.38 5.85
C ARG A 221 -14.41 -18.93 4.48
N ASP A 222 -15.69 -19.08 4.26
CA ASP A 222 -16.21 -19.46 2.95
C ASP A 222 -16.45 -18.24 2.03
N MET A 223 -16.73 -18.49 0.77
CA MET A 223 -16.95 -17.43 -0.22
C MET A 223 -18.18 -16.56 0.12
N ALA A 224 -19.24 -17.15 0.68
CA ALA A 224 -20.43 -16.39 1.06
C ALA A 224 -20.09 -15.34 2.12
N TRP A 225 -19.30 -15.72 3.12
CA TRP A 225 -18.81 -14.77 4.12
C TRP A 225 -17.98 -13.64 3.49
N TYR A 226 -17.06 -13.97 2.56
CA TYR A 226 -16.25 -12.94 1.90
C TYR A 226 -17.10 -12.01 1.04
N MET A 227 -18.15 -12.49 0.39
CA MET A 227 -19.07 -11.66 -0.39
C MET A 227 -19.85 -10.69 0.50
N ASP A 228 -20.45 -11.18 1.59
CA ASP A 228 -21.18 -10.35 2.54
C ASP A 228 -20.26 -9.29 3.15
N HIS A 229 -19.06 -9.72 3.56
CA HIS A 229 -18.05 -8.80 4.12
C HIS A 229 -17.56 -7.77 3.11
N ALA A 230 -17.35 -8.14 1.84
CA ALA A 230 -16.99 -7.21 0.77
C ALA A 230 -18.09 -6.17 0.51
N MET A 231 -19.38 -6.56 0.61
CA MET A 231 -20.50 -5.62 0.50
C MET A 231 -20.47 -4.58 1.64
N GLU A 232 -20.35 -5.04 2.89
CA GLU A 232 -20.28 -4.15 4.06
C GLU A 232 -19.09 -3.18 3.95
N MET A 233 -17.92 -3.70 3.59
CA MET A 233 -16.72 -2.87 3.43
C MET A 233 -16.83 -1.89 2.26
N SER A 234 -17.50 -2.27 1.17
CA SER A 234 -17.71 -1.36 0.03
C SER A 234 -18.53 -0.14 0.42
N GLU A 235 -19.57 -0.33 1.24
CA GLU A 235 -20.37 0.77 1.76
C GLU A 235 -19.59 1.65 2.76
N GLN A 236 -18.77 1.02 3.62
CA GLN A 236 -18.04 1.72 4.66
C GLN A 236 -16.84 2.52 4.13
N LEU A 237 -16.09 1.95 3.17
CA LEU A 237 -14.79 2.47 2.72
C LEU A 237 -14.85 3.12 1.34
N GLU A 238 -16.00 3.15 0.70
CA GLU A 238 -16.23 3.73 -0.63
C GLU A 238 -15.32 3.11 -1.73
N ILE A 239 -14.98 1.81 -1.61
CA ILE A 239 -14.21 1.02 -2.59
C ILE A 239 -15.06 -0.17 -3.03
N ASP A 240 -15.07 -0.50 -4.33
CA ASP A 240 -15.81 -1.67 -4.85
C ASP A 240 -15.09 -2.99 -4.54
N PHE A 241 -15.16 -3.42 -3.27
CA PHE A 241 -14.54 -4.67 -2.81
C PHE A 241 -15.18 -5.91 -3.44
N LEU A 242 -16.45 -5.87 -3.85
CA LEU A 242 -17.08 -7.00 -4.54
C LEU A 242 -16.44 -7.23 -5.92
N GLN A 243 -16.23 -6.16 -6.69
CA GLN A 243 -15.54 -6.27 -7.96
C GLN A 243 -14.12 -6.78 -7.77
N ILE A 244 -13.40 -6.25 -6.79
CA ILE A 244 -12.01 -6.66 -6.49
C ILE A 244 -11.98 -8.13 -6.05
N LEU A 245 -12.88 -8.56 -5.16
CA LEU A 245 -12.98 -9.96 -4.73
C LEU A 245 -13.22 -10.91 -5.90
N SER A 246 -14.05 -10.51 -6.86
CA SER A 246 -14.28 -11.29 -8.09
C SER A 246 -13.00 -11.46 -8.91
N VAL A 247 -12.17 -10.42 -9.01
CA VAL A 247 -10.86 -10.50 -9.70
C VAL A 247 -9.92 -11.40 -8.93
N ILE A 248 -9.84 -11.27 -7.60
CA ILE A 248 -9.02 -12.14 -6.74
C ILE A 248 -9.39 -13.61 -6.97
N TYR A 249 -10.66 -13.94 -6.93
CA TYR A 249 -11.15 -15.31 -7.12
C TYR A 249 -10.80 -15.87 -8.49
N ASN A 250 -10.98 -15.08 -9.56
CA ASN A 250 -10.68 -15.50 -10.92
C ASN A 250 -9.17 -15.64 -11.20
N THR A 251 -8.34 -14.86 -10.52
CA THR A 251 -6.88 -14.87 -10.72
C THR A 251 -6.19 -15.97 -9.90
N ASN A 252 -6.78 -16.36 -8.77
CA ASN A 252 -6.21 -17.34 -7.84
C ASN A 252 -7.08 -18.62 -7.83
N PRO A 253 -6.81 -19.59 -8.72
CA PRO A 253 -7.67 -20.75 -8.88
C PRO A 253 -7.72 -21.62 -7.62
N VAL A 254 -8.91 -22.14 -7.32
CA VAL A 254 -9.17 -23.07 -6.22
C VAL A 254 -8.27 -24.31 -6.36
N GLY A 255 -7.70 -24.79 -5.26
CA GLY A 255 -6.78 -25.93 -5.25
C GLY A 255 -5.30 -25.56 -5.34
N ALA A 256 -4.96 -24.30 -5.62
CA ALA A 256 -3.61 -23.81 -5.43
C ALA A 256 -3.28 -23.54 -3.94
N GLY A 257 -4.20 -23.86 -3.03
CA GLY A 257 -4.09 -23.60 -1.58
C GLY A 257 -4.33 -22.11 -1.23
N VAL A 258 -5.22 -21.44 -1.97
CA VAL A 258 -5.32 -19.98 -1.91
C VAL A 258 -6.72 -19.50 -1.47
N ILE A 259 -7.80 -20.11 -1.88
CA ILE A 259 -9.18 -19.84 -1.40
C ILE A 259 -10.01 -21.11 -1.51
#